data_60be7093420c383e67df48a77fa15951
#
_entry.id   60be7093420c383e67df48a77fa15951
#
_cell.length_a   1.000
_cell.length_b   1.000
_cell.length_c   1.000
_cell.angle_alpha   90.00
_cell.angle_beta   90.00
_cell.angle_gamma   90.00
#
_symmetry.space_group_name_H-M   'P 1'
#
loop_
_entity.id
_entity.type
_entity.pdbx_description
1 polymer ?
#
loop_
_entity_poly.entity_id
_entity_poly.type
_entity_poly.pdbx_seq_one_letter_code
_entity_poly.pdbx_strand_id
1 'polypeptide(L)'
;MAGKLKILITDDSKLLRKKLREELEKLDCDVLEAENGKEAIMRDLTEQPDGIILDIVMPEVGGIETLQVIKDINPEIPVIMLSSAGTSQKLKQTLELGALDFIQKPYTSEQIKQAVEQIRRKVEENHDK
;
A
#
# COMPACT_ATOMS: atom_id res chain seq x y z
N MET A 1 12.66 7.97 -16.92
CA MET A 1 11.38 8.04 -17.48
C MET A 1 10.35 7.35 -16.65
N ALA A 2 9.34 7.93 -16.59
CA ALA A 2 8.35 7.36 -15.74
C ALA A 2 7.29 6.68 -16.56
N GLY A 3 7.25 5.41 -16.53
CA GLY A 3 6.04 4.72 -16.83
C GLY A 3 5.01 5.03 -15.76
N LYS A 4 3.82 4.50 -15.90
CA LYS A 4 2.81 4.60 -14.85
C LYS A 4 3.30 3.86 -13.62
N LEU A 5 3.04 4.42 -12.45
CA LEU A 5 3.25 3.68 -11.21
C LEU A 5 2.25 2.53 -11.13
N LYS A 6 2.74 1.37 -10.79
CA LYS A 6 1.91 0.20 -10.55
C LYS A 6 1.74 0.05 -9.04
N ILE A 7 0.52 0.21 -8.55
CA ILE A 7 0.24 0.19 -7.12
C ILE A 7 -0.68 -0.98 -6.79
N LEU A 8 -0.27 -1.78 -5.82
CA LEU A 8 -1.08 -2.87 -5.29
C LEU A 8 -1.90 -2.35 -4.12
N ILE A 9 -3.21 -2.50 -4.17
CA ILE A 9 -4.08 -2.14 -3.05
C ILE A 9 -4.61 -3.41 -2.41
N THR A 10 -4.62 -3.43 -1.08
CA THR A 10 -5.01 -4.60 -0.31
C THR A 10 -6.02 -4.19 0.76
N ASP A 11 -7.25 -4.65 0.59
CA ASP A 11 -8.36 -4.40 1.49
C ASP A 11 -9.36 -5.54 1.29
N ASP A 12 -9.93 -6.06 2.36
CA ASP A 12 -10.90 -7.14 2.25
C ASP A 12 -12.27 -6.67 1.75
N SER A 13 -12.54 -5.37 1.77
CA SER A 13 -13.78 -4.80 1.27
C SER A 13 -13.68 -4.51 -0.22
N LYS A 14 -14.49 -5.22 -1.01
CA LYS A 14 -14.54 -5.01 -2.46
C LYS A 14 -14.95 -3.58 -2.80
N LEU A 15 -15.90 -3.01 -2.04
CA LEU A 15 -16.38 -1.65 -2.27
C LEU A 15 -15.28 -0.63 -2.01
N LEU A 16 -14.52 -0.78 -0.92
CA LEU A 16 -13.43 0.14 -0.59
C LEU A 16 -12.29 0.02 -1.60
N ARG A 17 -11.98 -1.20 -2.03
CA ARG A 17 -10.97 -1.39 -3.09
C ARG A 17 -11.39 -0.67 -4.37
N LYS A 18 -12.66 -0.79 -4.76
CA LYS A 18 -13.16 -0.13 -5.96
C LYS A 18 -13.00 1.39 -5.88
N LYS A 19 -13.37 1.97 -4.73
CA LYS A 19 -13.24 3.41 -4.53
C LYS A 19 -11.78 3.87 -4.59
N LEU A 20 -10.91 3.12 -3.95
CA LEU A 20 -9.48 3.45 -3.94
C LEU A 20 -8.88 3.29 -5.33
N ARG A 21 -9.28 2.24 -6.06
CA ARG A 21 -8.85 2.06 -7.43
C ARG A 21 -9.22 3.25 -8.30
N GLU A 22 -10.45 3.73 -8.18
CA GLU A 22 -10.91 4.89 -8.94
C GLU A 22 -10.07 6.12 -8.66
N GLU A 23 -9.72 6.37 -7.39
CA GLU A 23 -8.87 7.48 -7.03
C GLU A 23 -7.46 7.35 -7.65
N LEU A 24 -6.90 6.16 -7.60
CA LEU A 24 -5.57 5.91 -8.15
C LEU A 24 -5.55 6.01 -9.67
N GLU A 25 -6.60 5.54 -10.32
CA GLU A 25 -6.68 5.64 -11.78
C GLU A 25 -6.78 7.10 -12.25
N LYS A 26 -7.45 7.95 -11.47
CA LYS A 26 -7.46 9.39 -11.74
C LYS A 26 -6.08 10.01 -11.66
N LEU A 27 -5.19 9.40 -10.90
CA LEU A 27 -3.80 9.85 -10.73
C LEU A 27 -2.85 9.16 -11.72
N ASP A 28 -3.42 8.51 -12.72
CA ASP A 28 -2.69 7.83 -13.80
C ASP A 28 -1.81 6.68 -13.30
N CYS A 29 -2.31 5.94 -12.31
CA CYS A 29 -1.65 4.73 -11.81
C CYS A 29 -2.27 3.48 -12.41
N ASP A 30 -1.46 2.45 -12.63
CA ASP A 30 -1.93 1.09 -12.86
C ASP A 30 -2.20 0.47 -11.50
N VAL A 31 -3.32 -0.24 -11.37
CA VAL A 31 -3.76 -0.74 -10.08
C VAL A 31 -3.89 -2.27 -10.09
N LEU A 32 -3.28 -2.89 -9.09
CA LEU A 32 -3.48 -4.30 -8.78
C LEU A 32 -4.27 -4.39 -7.49
N GLU A 33 -5.09 -5.42 -7.35
CA GLU A 33 -5.90 -5.60 -6.15
C GLU A 33 -5.62 -6.94 -5.48
N ALA A 34 -5.69 -6.94 -4.16
CA ALA A 34 -5.64 -8.14 -3.34
C ALA A 34 -6.70 -7.99 -2.25
N GLU A 35 -7.37 -9.07 -1.90
CA GLU A 35 -8.42 -9.03 -0.89
C GLU A 35 -7.96 -9.50 0.48
N ASN A 36 -6.75 -10.01 0.58
CA ASN A 36 -6.16 -10.46 1.84
C ASN A 36 -4.63 -10.43 1.76
N GLY A 37 -3.99 -10.67 2.91
CA GLY A 37 -2.54 -10.59 2.98
C GLY A 37 -1.81 -11.62 2.15
N LYS A 38 -2.33 -12.84 2.10
CA LYS A 38 -1.73 -13.91 1.32
C LYS A 38 -1.71 -13.55 -0.17
N GLU A 39 -2.84 -13.05 -0.66
CA GLU A 39 -2.94 -12.63 -2.05
C GLU A 39 -2.03 -11.44 -2.34
N ALA A 40 -1.89 -10.52 -1.38
CA ALA A 40 -0.99 -9.38 -1.52
C ALA A 40 0.46 -9.84 -1.68
N ILE A 41 0.89 -10.80 -0.87
CA ILE A 41 2.24 -11.35 -0.95
C ILE A 41 2.47 -12.01 -2.32
N MET A 42 1.51 -12.78 -2.78
CA MET A 42 1.60 -13.43 -4.09
C MET A 42 1.67 -12.41 -5.23
N ARG A 43 0.85 -11.36 -5.16
CA ARG A 43 0.87 -10.29 -6.16
C ARG A 43 2.19 -9.53 -6.15
N ASP A 44 2.74 -9.28 -4.96
CA ASP A 44 4.03 -8.61 -4.85
C ASP A 44 5.13 -9.42 -5.54
N LEU A 45 5.13 -10.74 -5.32
CA LEU A 45 6.13 -11.62 -5.92
C LEU A 45 5.99 -11.73 -7.43
N THR A 46 4.78 -11.86 -7.94
CA THR A 46 4.54 -12.17 -9.35
C THR A 46 4.42 -10.93 -10.23
N GLU A 47 3.87 -9.84 -9.71
CA GLU A 47 3.59 -8.64 -10.51
C GLU A 47 4.57 -7.50 -10.26
N GLN A 48 5.34 -7.57 -9.21
CA GLN A 48 6.37 -6.58 -8.85
C GLN A 48 5.85 -5.14 -8.89
N PRO A 49 4.86 -4.81 -8.03
CA PRO A 49 4.34 -3.43 -7.99
C PRO A 49 5.42 -2.45 -7.54
N ASP A 50 5.23 -1.19 -7.88
CA ASP A 50 6.13 -0.11 -7.47
C ASP A 50 5.89 0.31 -6.02
N GLY A 51 4.66 0.18 -5.55
CA GLY A 51 4.29 0.50 -4.18
C GLY A 51 3.03 -0.25 -3.78
N ILE A 52 2.75 -0.25 -2.48
CA ILE A 52 1.62 -0.99 -1.92
C ILE A 52 0.85 -0.09 -0.96
N ILE A 53 -0.48 -0.13 -1.06
CA ILE A 53 -1.36 0.45 -0.06
C ILE A 53 -2.05 -0.72 0.62
N LEU A 54 -1.86 -0.85 1.93
CA LEU A 54 -2.14 -2.06 2.69
C LEU A 54 -2.99 -1.76 3.93
N ASP A 55 -4.16 -2.37 4.00
CA ASP A 55 -5.02 -2.23 5.18
C ASP A 55 -4.40 -2.99 6.37
N ILE A 56 -4.50 -2.43 7.57
CA ILE A 56 -4.01 -3.06 8.78
C ILE A 56 -4.88 -4.24 9.17
N VAL A 57 -6.21 -4.10 9.06
CA VAL A 57 -7.14 -5.16 9.49
C VAL A 57 -7.65 -5.93 8.28
N MET A 58 -7.26 -7.20 8.23
CA MET A 58 -7.71 -8.13 7.20
C MET A 58 -7.89 -9.51 7.83
N PRO A 59 -8.78 -10.36 7.28
CA PRO A 59 -8.95 -11.73 7.81
C PRO A 59 -7.71 -12.57 7.55
N GLU A 60 -7.50 -13.57 8.37
CA GLU A 60 -6.41 -14.55 8.31
C GLU A 60 -5.05 -13.90 8.56
N VAL A 61 -4.37 -13.45 7.51
CA VAL A 61 -3.09 -12.77 7.64
C VAL A 61 -3.34 -11.26 7.68
N GLY A 62 -3.12 -10.67 8.84
CA GLY A 62 -3.34 -9.23 9.03
C GLY A 62 -2.32 -8.36 8.31
N GLY A 63 -2.58 -7.06 8.30
CA GLY A 63 -1.72 -6.11 7.59
C GLY A 63 -0.31 -6.03 8.15
N ILE A 64 -0.14 -6.17 9.46
CA ILE A 64 1.18 -6.11 10.07
C ILE A 64 2.03 -7.30 9.64
N GLU A 65 1.47 -8.52 9.71
CA GLU A 65 2.19 -9.72 9.27
C GLU A 65 2.50 -9.67 7.78
N THR A 66 1.55 -9.17 6.99
CA THR A 66 1.75 -8.99 5.55
C THR A 66 2.89 -8.01 5.28
N LEU A 67 2.91 -6.89 6.00
CA LEU A 67 3.98 -5.90 5.88
C LEU A 67 5.34 -6.52 6.18
N GLN A 68 5.44 -7.31 7.25
CA GLN A 68 6.70 -7.96 7.62
C GLN A 68 7.22 -8.85 6.50
N VAL A 69 6.35 -9.68 5.93
CA VAL A 69 6.75 -10.60 4.86
C VAL A 69 7.16 -9.82 3.62
N ILE A 70 6.39 -8.81 3.24
CA ILE A 70 6.70 -8.00 2.06
C ILE A 70 8.03 -7.28 2.22
N LYS A 71 8.30 -6.70 3.39
CA LYS A 71 9.55 -5.98 3.63
C LYS A 71 10.75 -6.92 3.72
N ASP A 72 10.53 -8.17 4.14
CA ASP A 72 11.59 -9.18 4.11
C ASP A 72 11.95 -9.56 2.67
N ILE A 73 10.95 -9.68 1.80
CA ILE A 73 11.16 -10.03 0.40
C ILE A 73 11.75 -8.84 -0.37
N ASN A 74 11.23 -7.66 -0.12
CA ASN A 74 11.59 -6.45 -0.86
C ASN A 74 11.72 -5.26 0.10
N PRO A 75 12.91 -5.10 0.74
CA PRO A 75 13.09 -4.07 1.76
C PRO A 75 12.89 -2.64 1.27
N GLU A 76 13.04 -2.41 -0.03
CA GLU A 76 12.99 -1.06 -0.60
C GLU A 76 11.59 -0.63 -1.06
N ILE A 77 10.62 -1.56 -1.11
CA ILE A 77 9.30 -1.20 -1.63
C ILE A 77 8.55 -0.26 -0.68
N PRO A 78 8.03 0.87 -1.18
CA PRO A 78 7.23 1.76 -0.33
C PRO A 78 5.87 1.16 -0.04
N VAL A 79 5.50 1.13 1.24
CA VAL A 79 4.20 0.64 1.71
C VAL A 79 3.52 1.73 2.52
N ILE A 80 2.29 2.08 2.12
CA ILE A 80 1.44 3.02 2.86
C ILE A 80 0.36 2.19 3.54
N MET A 81 0.21 2.34 4.86
CA MET A 81 -0.81 1.60 5.62
C MET A 81 -2.14 2.34 5.62
N LEU A 82 -3.24 1.60 5.56
CA LEU A 82 -4.57 2.16 5.77
C LEU A 82 -5.03 1.78 7.18
N SER A 83 -5.50 2.75 7.93
CA SER A 83 -5.88 2.59 9.32
C SER A 83 -7.32 3.01 9.55
N SER A 84 -8.04 2.28 10.39
CA SER A 84 -9.35 2.70 10.89
C SER A 84 -9.20 3.14 12.34
N ALA A 85 -10.27 3.69 12.92
CA ALA A 85 -10.23 4.20 14.30
C ALA A 85 -9.78 3.16 15.31
N GLY A 86 -10.13 1.88 15.09
CA GLY A 86 -9.76 0.82 16.00
C GLY A 86 -8.33 0.32 15.87
N THR A 87 -7.57 0.83 14.90
CA THR A 87 -6.21 0.35 14.62
C THR A 87 -5.14 1.42 14.84
N SER A 88 -5.51 2.59 15.34
CA SER A 88 -4.57 3.70 15.49
C SER A 88 -3.36 3.36 16.36
N GLN A 89 -3.53 2.48 17.35
CA GLN A 89 -2.43 2.09 18.24
C GLN A 89 -1.38 1.24 17.53
N LYS A 90 -1.74 0.65 16.38
CA LYS A 90 -0.82 -0.21 15.62
C LYS A 90 0.05 0.56 14.64
N LEU A 91 -0.27 1.83 14.43
CA LEU A 91 0.43 2.65 13.42
C LEU A 91 1.93 2.79 13.70
N LYS A 92 2.30 3.05 14.96
CA LYS A 92 3.70 3.17 15.34
C LYS A 92 4.47 1.90 14.99
N GLN A 93 3.87 0.76 15.29
CA GLN A 93 4.47 -0.54 14.97
C GLN A 93 4.72 -0.70 13.49
N THR A 94 3.76 -0.31 12.64
CA THR A 94 3.94 -0.43 11.20
C THR A 94 5.07 0.47 10.69
N LEU A 95 5.19 1.67 11.24
CA LEU A 95 6.29 2.55 10.86
C LEU A 95 7.65 1.99 11.28
N GLU A 96 7.72 1.39 12.46
CA GLU A 96 8.93 0.73 12.94
C GLU A 96 9.32 -0.47 12.08
N LEU A 97 8.32 -1.13 11.47
CA LEU A 97 8.55 -2.27 10.59
C LEU A 97 8.86 -1.86 9.15
N GLY A 98 8.91 -0.57 8.88
CA GLY A 98 9.34 -0.07 7.59
C GLY A 98 8.26 0.49 6.69
N ALA A 99 7.02 0.63 7.17
CA ALA A 99 6.00 1.33 6.39
C ALA A 99 6.45 2.77 6.18
N LEU A 100 6.19 3.30 4.98
CA LEU A 100 6.60 4.64 4.62
C LEU A 100 5.74 5.70 5.33
N ASP A 101 4.44 5.44 5.39
CA ASP A 101 3.48 6.34 6.01
C ASP A 101 2.16 5.61 6.21
N PHE A 102 1.16 6.32 6.69
CA PHE A 102 -0.17 5.77 6.86
C PHE A 102 -1.23 6.80 6.51
N ILE A 103 -2.44 6.32 6.20
CA ILE A 103 -3.61 7.15 5.96
C ILE A 103 -4.74 6.62 6.82
N GLN A 104 -5.43 7.49 7.54
CA GLN A 104 -6.55 7.10 8.37
C GLN A 104 -7.86 7.18 7.57
N LYS A 105 -8.68 6.16 7.67
CA LYS A 105 -10.01 6.13 7.06
C LYS A 105 -10.98 6.93 7.92
N PRO A 106 -11.92 7.67 7.35
CA PRO A 106 -12.08 7.94 5.91
C PRO A 106 -11.02 8.90 5.39
N TYR A 107 -10.58 8.69 4.16
CA TYR A 107 -9.54 9.52 3.56
C TYR A 107 -10.12 10.43 2.47
N THR A 108 -9.38 11.48 2.14
CA THR A 108 -9.73 12.41 1.06
C THR A 108 -8.93 12.08 -0.20
N SER A 109 -9.40 12.60 -1.34
CA SER A 109 -8.65 12.46 -2.59
C SER A 109 -7.26 13.08 -2.48
N GLU A 110 -7.13 14.17 -1.75
CA GLU A 110 -5.84 14.84 -1.55
C GLU A 110 -4.88 13.95 -0.78
N GLN A 111 -5.36 13.22 0.24
CA GLN A 111 -4.51 12.31 0.99
C GLN A 111 -3.99 11.17 0.12
N ILE A 112 -4.85 10.66 -0.77
CA ILE A 112 -4.42 9.61 -1.71
C ILE A 112 -3.38 10.17 -2.69
N LYS A 113 -3.59 11.38 -3.18
CA LYS A 113 -2.62 12.03 -4.07
C LYS A 113 -1.27 12.17 -3.40
N GLN A 114 -1.26 12.62 -2.13
CA GLN A 114 -0.02 12.77 -1.38
C GLN A 114 0.70 11.42 -1.17
N ALA A 115 -0.08 10.36 -0.90
CA ALA A 115 0.49 9.03 -0.75
C ALA A 115 1.15 8.56 -2.05
N VAL A 116 0.50 8.78 -3.18
CA VAL A 116 1.08 8.43 -4.48
C VAL A 116 2.37 9.20 -4.73
N GLU A 117 2.40 10.48 -4.38
CA GLU A 117 3.61 11.30 -4.53
C GLU A 117 4.75 10.79 -3.65
N GLN A 118 4.45 10.35 -2.42
CA GLN A 118 5.44 9.76 -1.53
C GLN A 118 6.01 8.46 -2.13
N ILE A 119 5.13 7.61 -2.68
CA ILE A 119 5.55 6.38 -3.32
C ILE A 119 6.44 6.70 -4.52
N ARG A 120 6.04 7.65 -5.34
CA ARG A 120 6.81 8.04 -6.54
C ARG A 120 8.21 8.52 -6.16
N ARG A 121 8.30 9.38 -5.15
CA ARG A 121 9.60 9.88 -4.68
C ARG A 121 10.50 8.75 -4.17
N LYS A 122 9.92 7.81 -3.44
CA LYS A 122 10.69 6.68 -2.91
C LYS A 122 11.19 5.78 -4.04
N VAL A 123 10.36 5.55 -5.04
CA VAL A 123 10.75 4.75 -6.21
C VAL A 123 11.90 5.44 -6.94
N GLU A 124 11.84 6.76 -7.12
CA GLU A 124 12.92 7.51 -7.76
C GLU A 124 14.22 7.44 -6.93
N GLU A 125 14.13 7.58 -5.61
CA GLU A 125 15.30 7.45 -4.73
C GLU A 125 15.93 6.05 -4.87
N ASN A 126 15.12 5.01 -4.93
CA ASN A 126 15.61 3.64 -5.05
C ASN A 126 16.33 3.41 -6.38
N HIS A 127 15.88 4.08 -7.44
CA HIS A 127 16.52 3.96 -8.76
C HIS A 127 17.88 4.68 -8.81
N ASP A 128 18.07 5.68 -7.96
CA ASP A 128 19.30 6.46 -7.93
C ASP A 128 20.43 5.81 -7.11
N LYS A 129 20.14 4.69 -6.47
CA LYS A 129 21.14 3.98 -5.67
C LYS A 129 22.02 3.06 -6.48
#